data_4a0600e352d31b28c3e8fb57eb2ebda6
#
_entry.id   4a0600e352d31b28c3e8fb57eb2ebda6
#
_cell.length_a   1.000
_cell.length_b   1.000
_cell.length_c   1.000
_cell.angle_alpha   90.00
_cell.angle_beta   90.00
_cell.angle_gamma   90.00
#
_symmetry.space_group_name_H-M   'P 1'
#
loop_
_entity.id
_entity.type
_entity.pdbx_description
1 polymer ?
#
loop_
_entity_poly.entity_id
_entity_poly.type
_entity_poly.pdbx_seq_one_letter_code
_entity_poly.pdbx_strand_id
1 'polypeptide(L)'
;MKRNIDDIDRRLIARLQQNARTPIAALARDVDLSRSAVQERLERLEKAKVITGYTIQLGEQARALLLAEVMIQVEQKQSAGVVGALQKITHCIRCLAISGEYDLIAEIAADTSEELDTVLDQIGALPGIKRTASSIILSTKFDRR
;
A
#
# COMPACT_ATOMS: atom_id res chain seq x y z
N MET A 1 23.41 5.26 -4.20
CA MET A 1 24.05 4.03 -3.70
C MET A 1 23.22 2.83 -4.14
N LYS A 2 23.70 1.96 -5.02
CA LYS A 2 23.02 0.72 -5.37
C LYS A 2 22.96 -0.16 -4.11
N ARG A 3 21.76 -0.42 -3.60
CA ARG A 3 21.53 -1.34 -2.49
C ARG A 3 21.98 -2.73 -2.96
N ASN A 4 23.06 -3.25 -2.41
CA ASN A 4 23.65 -4.52 -2.83
C ASN A 4 22.81 -5.66 -2.22
N ILE A 5 21.73 -6.04 -2.91
CA ILE A 5 20.87 -7.17 -2.59
C ILE A 5 21.40 -8.34 -3.40
N ASP A 6 21.97 -9.34 -2.74
CA ASP A 6 22.44 -10.56 -3.38
C ASP A 6 21.30 -11.56 -3.67
N ASP A 7 21.61 -12.67 -4.31
CA ASP A 7 20.60 -13.68 -4.70
C ASP A 7 19.97 -14.37 -3.48
N ILE A 8 20.74 -14.54 -2.40
CA ILE A 8 20.24 -15.09 -1.15
C ILE A 8 19.23 -14.12 -0.53
N ASP A 9 19.56 -12.83 -0.50
CA ASP A 9 18.65 -11.79 -0.01
C ASP A 9 17.33 -11.77 -0.80
N ARG A 10 17.40 -11.89 -2.14
CA ARG A 10 16.21 -11.98 -2.99
C ARG A 10 15.34 -13.19 -2.68
N ARG A 11 15.97 -14.36 -2.43
CA ARG A 11 15.25 -15.59 -2.05
C ARG A 11 14.57 -15.43 -0.69
N LEU A 12 15.24 -14.85 0.29
CA LEU A 12 14.68 -14.57 1.61
C LEU A 12 13.48 -13.62 1.51
N ILE A 13 13.61 -12.52 0.76
CA ILE A 13 12.53 -11.56 0.53
C ILE A 13 11.34 -12.25 -0.15
N ALA A 14 11.57 -13.02 -1.21
CA ALA A 14 10.49 -13.72 -1.93
C ALA A 14 9.72 -14.70 -1.02
N ARG A 15 10.42 -15.41 -0.11
CA ARG A 15 9.77 -16.30 0.86
C ARG A 15 8.94 -15.52 1.89
N LEU A 16 9.45 -14.39 2.38
CA LEU A 16 8.73 -13.54 3.33
C LEU A 16 7.54 -12.81 2.67
N GLN A 17 7.62 -12.48 1.38
CA GLN A 17 6.48 -11.94 0.63
C GLN A 17 5.33 -12.96 0.49
N GLN A 18 5.66 -14.26 0.39
CA GLN A 18 4.64 -15.33 0.38
C GLN A 18 4.05 -15.56 1.78
N ASN A 19 4.89 -15.55 2.80
CA ASN A 19 4.48 -15.72 4.18
C ASN A 19 5.44 -14.99 5.13
N ALA A 20 5.05 -13.83 5.60
CA ALA A 20 5.82 -12.99 6.52
C ALA A 20 6.11 -13.67 7.88
N ARG A 21 5.39 -14.75 8.22
CA ARG A 21 5.58 -15.54 9.45
C ARG A 21 6.45 -16.78 9.25
N THR A 22 7.13 -16.92 8.11
CA THR A 22 8.03 -18.07 7.88
C THR A 22 9.11 -18.09 8.96
N PRO A 23 9.26 -19.20 9.74
CA PRO A 23 10.24 -19.29 10.78
C PRO A 23 11.68 -19.19 10.22
N ILE A 24 12.60 -18.57 10.97
CA ILE A 24 14.00 -18.44 10.58
C ILE A 24 14.63 -19.79 10.25
N ALA A 25 14.25 -20.86 10.97
CA ALA A 25 14.72 -22.21 10.70
C ALA A 25 14.29 -22.74 9.32
N ALA A 26 13.12 -22.34 8.83
CA ALA A 26 12.65 -22.69 7.49
C ALA A 26 13.40 -21.86 6.43
N LEU A 27 13.52 -20.56 6.65
CA LEU A 27 14.29 -19.68 5.78
C LEU A 27 15.75 -20.15 5.63
N ALA A 28 16.38 -20.55 6.75
CA ALA A 28 17.75 -21.05 6.77
C ALA A 28 17.94 -22.30 5.90
N ARG A 29 17.00 -23.24 5.97
CA ARG A 29 16.97 -24.43 5.10
C ARG A 29 16.77 -24.07 3.63
N ASP A 30 15.86 -23.13 3.36
CA ASP A 30 15.54 -22.72 1.98
C ASP A 30 16.73 -22.09 1.25
N VAL A 31 17.64 -21.44 2.00
CA VAL A 31 18.81 -20.75 1.42
C VAL A 31 20.15 -21.43 1.74
N ASP A 32 20.12 -22.55 2.46
CA ASP A 32 21.28 -23.34 2.86
C ASP A 32 22.28 -22.53 3.70
N LEU A 33 21.80 -21.84 4.73
CA LEU A 33 22.57 -21.06 5.68
C LEU A 33 22.22 -21.44 7.14
N SER A 34 23.07 -21.00 8.07
CA SER A 34 22.75 -21.08 9.50
C SER A 34 21.63 -20.09 9.87
N ARG A 35 20.90 -20.37 10.97
CA ARG A 35 19.85 -19.48 11.50
C ARG A 35 20.41 -18.10 11.85
N SER A 36 21.60 -18.04 12.43
CA SER A 36 22.28 -16.78 12.79
C SER A 36 22.62 -15.95 11.55
N ALA A 37 23.13 -16.60 10.48
CA ALA A 37 23.44 -15.91 9.22
C ALA A 37 22.18 -15.34 8.54
N VAL A 38 21.06 -16.08 8.59
CA VAL A 38 19.77 -15.57 8.06
C VAL A 38 19.28 -14.38 8.89
N GLN A 39 19.35 -14.48 10.21
CA GLN A 39 18.91 -13.39 11.09
C GLN A 39 19.73 -12.12 10.85
N GLU A 40 21.05 -12.22 10.77
CA GLU A 40 21.93 -11.09 10.47
C GLU A 40 21.60 -10.44 9.11
N ARG A 41 21.30 -11.24 8.09
CA ARG A 41 20.86 -10.75 6.77
C ARG A 41 19.54 -9.98 6.85
N LEU A 42 18.55 -10.51 7.55
CA LEU A 42 17.25 -9.84 7.71
C LEU A 42 17.41 -8.51 8.45
N GLU A 43 18.15 -8.49 9.56
CA GLU A 43 18.45 -7.25 10.29
C GLU A 43 19.16 -6.21 9.41
N ARG A 44 20.10 -6.64 8.58
CA ARG A 44 20.76 -5.77 7.60
C ARG A 44 19.78 -5.20 6.59
N LEU A 45 18.87 -6.02 6.05
CA LEU A 45 17.86 -5.61 5.07
C LEU A 45 16.86 -4.62 5.69
N GLU A 46 16.49 -4.82 6.94
CA GLU A 46 15.61 -3.92 7.71
C GLU A 46 16.31 -2.59 8.02
N LYS A 47 17.55 -2.62 8.53
CA LYS A 47 18.36 -1.41 8.77
C LYS A 47 18.59 -0.60 7.49
N ALA A 48 18.82 -1.29 6.37
CA ALA A 48 18.99 -0.66 5.05
C ALA A 48 17.67 -0.18 4.43
N LYS A 49 16.52 -0.36 5.11
CA LYS A 49 15.18 -0.03 4.60
C LYS A 49 14.86 -0.71 3.24
N VAL A 50 15.43 -1.89 3.00
CA VAL A 50 15.03 -2.79 1.92
C VAL A 50 13.73 -3.50 2.30
N ILE A 51 13.66 -4.01 3.54
CA ILE A 51 12.43 -4.43 4.20
C ILE A 51 12.00 -3.26 5.09
N THR A 52 10.85 -2.69 4.80
CA THR A 52 10.29 -1.55 5.52
C THR A 52 9.26 -1.95 6.57
N GLY A 53 8.80 -3.20 6.54
CA GLY A 53 7.83 -3.74 7.47
C GLY A 53 7.28 -5.08 6.99
N TYR A 54 6.44 -5.66 7.83
CA TYR A 54 5.71 -6.89 7.58
C TYR A 54 4.22 -6.59 7.70
N THR A 55 3.41 -7.22 6.85
CA THR A 55 1.96 -7.01 6.86
C THR A 55 1.22 -8.34 6.83
N ILE A 56 -0.08 -8.29 7.09
CA ILE A 56 -0.99 -9.43 6.97
C ILE A 56 -1.97 -9.19 5.83
N GLN A 57 -2.42 -10.27 5.22
CA GLN A 57 -3.56 -10.25 4.31
C GLN A 57 -4.82 -10.55 5.11
N LEU A 58 -5.81 -9.66 5.03
CA LEU A 58 -7.10 -9.85 5.70
C LEU A 58 -8.02 -10.71 4.83
N GLY A 59 -8.71 -11.65 5.44
CA GLY A 59 -9.80 -12.39 4.80
C GLY A 59 -11.02 -11.49 4.55
N GLU A 60 -11.95 -11.96 3.71
CA GLU A 60 -13.15 -11.19 3.32
C GLU A 60 -13.96 -10.66 4.51
N GLN A 61 -14.05 -11.44 5.59
CA GLN A 61 -14.80 -11.04 6.81
C GLN A 61 -14.16 -9.86 7.59
N ALA A 62 -12.89 -9.55 7.33
CA ALA A 62 -12.14 -8.50 8.02
C ALA A 62 -11.75 -7.34 7.08
N ARG A 63 -12.19 -7.39 5.83
CA ARG A 63 -11.99 -6.30 4.86
C ARG A 63 -13.13 -5.30 4.93
N ALA A 64 -12.85 -4.04 4.61
CA ALA A 64 -13.90 -3.06 4.34
C ALA A 64 -14.87 -3.60 3.27
N LEU A 65 -16.16 -3.37 3.46
CA LEU A 65 -17.20 -3.88 2.58
C LEU A 65 -17.21 -3.17 1.22
N LEU A 66 -16.83 -1.89 1.20
CA LEU A 66 -16.82 -1.05 0.01
C LEU A 66 -15.43 -0.46 -0.22
N LEU A 67 -14.95 -0.62 -1.44
CA LEU A 67 -13.74 0.02 -1.94
C LEU A 67 -14.10 0.93 -3.11
N ALA A 68 -13.50 2.10 -3.17
CA ALA A 68 -13.66 3.02 -4.29
C ALA A 68 -12.31 3.60 -4.71
N GLU A 69 -12.15 3.84 -6.01
CA GLU A 69 -11.08 4.66 -6.55
C GLU A 69 -11.63 6.04 -6.88
N VAL A 70 -10.95 7.07 -6.42
CA VAL A 70 -11.27 8.47 -6.67
C VAL A 70 -10.14 9.09 -7.50
N MET A 71 -10.43 9.37 -8.75
CA MET A 71 -9.55 10.12 -9.63
C MET A 71 -9.72 11.61 -9.32
N ILE A 72 -8.63 12.32 -9.10
CA ILE A 72 -8.63 13.68 -8.61
C ILE A 72 -7.79 14.56 -9.53
N GLN A 73 -8.38 15.65 -10.00
CA GLN A 73 -7.68 16.73 -10.69
C GLN A 73 -7.46 17.87 -9.71
N VAL A 74 -6.21 18.32 -9.57
CA VAL A 74 -5.82 19.35 -8.60
C VAL A 74 -5.27 20.61 -9.28
N GLU A 75 -5.29 21.71 -8.57
CA GLU A 75 -4.48 22.88 -8.92
C GLU A 75 -3.02 22.57 -8.61
N GLN A 76 -2.12 22.72 -9.60
CA GLN A 76 -0.70 22.34 -9.45
C GLN A 76 -0.03 22.94 -8.19
N LYS A 77 -0.34 24.19 -7.87
CA LYS A 77 0.21 24.89 -6.70
C LYS A 77 -0.29 24.32 -5.36
N GLN A 78 -1.38 23.58 -5.36
CA GLN A 78 -2.04 23.06 -4.15
C GLN A 78 -1.90 21.55 -4.00
N SER A 79 -1.24 20.85 -4.94
CA SER A 79 -1.11 19.39 -4.96
C SER A 79 -0.56 18.82 -3.64
N ALA A 80 0.50 19.40 -3.08
CA ALA A 80 1.05 18.95 -1.80
C ALA A 80 0.09 19.13 -0.64
N GLY A 81 -0.70 20.22 -0.63
CA GLY A 81 -1.74 20.45 0.39
C GLY A 81 -2.87 19.45 0.30
N VAL A 82 -3.33 19.12 -0.93
CA VAL A 82 -4.35 18.11 -1.16
C VAL A 82 -3.87 16.73 -0.69
N VAL A 83 -2.66 16.30 -1.05
CA VAL A 83 -2.09 15.04 -0.58
C VAL A 83 -2.01 14.99 0.95
N GLY A 84 -1.56 16.07 1.60
CA GLY A 84 -1.51 16.17 3.05
C GLY A 84 -2.90 16.13 3.71
N ALA A 85 -3.94 16.64 3.05
CA ALA A 85 -5.32 16.56 3.50
C ALA A 85 -5.88 15.13 3.34
N LEU A 86 -5.65 14.49 2.20
CA LEU A 86 -6.04 13.09 1.94
C LEU A 86 -5.41 12.14 2.96
N GLN A 87 -4.15 12.34 3.33
CA GLN A 87 -3.46 11.51 4.33
C GLN A 87 -4.12 11.55 5.71
N LYS A 88 -4.86 12.62 6.04
CA LYS A 88 -5.58 12.76 7.31
C LYS A 88 -6.96 12.09 7.29
N ILE A 89 -7.47 11.73 6.13
CA ILE A 89 -8.74 11.01 5.97
C ILE A 89 -8.47 9.53 6.22
N THR A 90 -8.96 9.00 7.34
CA THR A 90 -8.72 7.61 7.77
C THR A 90 -9.17 6.58 6.74
N HIS A 91 -10.25 6.86 6.02
CA HIS A 91 -10.80 6.01 4.96
C HIS A 91 -9.96 6.04 3.67
N CYS A 92 -9.06 7.03 3.50
CA CYS A 92 -8.13 7.07 2.38
C CYS A 92 -6.93 6.18 2.69
N ILE A 93 -6.95 4.95 2.16
CA ILE A 93 -5.93 3.93 2.45
C ILE A 93 -4.71 4.04 1.56
N ARG A 94 -4.82 4.73 0.42
CA ARG A 94 -3.73 4.91 -0.53
C ARG A 94 -3.95 6.14 -1.40
N CYS A 95 -2.87 6.82 -1.77
CA CYS A 95 -2.90 7.90 -2.76
C CYS A 95 -1.69 7.75 -3.69
N LEU A 96 -1.94 7.82 -4.99
CA LEU A 96 -0.95 7.69 -6.05
C LEU A 96 -0.98 8.93 -6.93
N ALA A 97 0.19 9.43 -7.33
CA ALA A 97 0.30 10.38 -8.41
C ALA A 97 0.26 9.63 -9.75
N ILE A 98 -0.50 10.15 -10.69
CA ILE A 98 -0.67 9.58 -12.02
C ILE A 98 -0.39 10.63 -13.09
N SER A 99 -0.18 10.18 -14.33
CA SER A 99 -0.09 11.02 -15.51
C SER A 99 -1.35 10.90 -16.35
N GLY A 100 -1.81 11.98 -16.96
CA GLY A 100 -2.99 11.98 -17.83
C GLY A 100 -3.97 13.10 -17.48
N GLU A 101 -5.25 12.84 -17.64
CA GLU A 101 -6.33 13.80 -17.36
C GLU A 101 -6.47 14.15 -15.87
N TYR A 102 -6.17 13.21 -15.00
CA TYR A 102 -6.17 13.38 -13.55
C TYR A 102 -4.75 13.34 -13.00
N ASP A 103 -4.54 13.95 -11.85
CA ASP A 103 -3.23 14.09 -11.21
C ASP A 103 -3.00 13.05 -10.13
N LEU A 104 -4.08 12.63 -9.44
CA LEU A 104 -4.03 11.67 -8.33
C LEU A 104 -5.11 10.60 -8.47
N ILE A 105 -4.84 9.41 -7.93
CA ILE A 105 -5.84 8.39 -7.58
C ILE A 105 -5.75 8.16 -6.08
N ALA A 106 -6.89 8.25 -5.39
CA ALA A 106 -7.04 7.85 -4.00
C ALA A 106 -7.89 6.58 -3.90
N GLU A 107 -7.41 5.57 -3.16
CA GLU A 107 -8.17 4.37 -2.80
C GLU A 107 -8.88 4.63 -1.47
N ILE A 108 -10.20 4.48 -1.45
CA ILE A 108 -11.06 4.70 -0.30
C ILE A 108 -11.66 3.37 0.16
N ALA A 109 -11.64 3.12 1.46
CA ALA A 109 -12.26 1.96 2.09
C ALA A 109 -13.31 2.44 3.10
N ALA A 110 -14.53 1.90 3.02
CA ALA A 110 -15.64 2.21 3.92
C ALA A 110 -16.46 0.95 4.22
N ASP A 111 -17.10 0.91 5.39
CA ASP A 111 -17.92 -0.22 5.79
C ASP A 111 -19.36 -0.08 5.30
N THR A 112 -19.81 1.14 5.03
CA THR A 112 -21.16 1.42 4.54
C THR A 112 -21.16 2.39 3.35
N SER A 113 -22.24 2.39 2.57
CA SER A 113 -22.42 3.35 1.48
C SER A 113 -22.55 4.80 1.97
N GLU A 114 -23.11 5.01 3.17
CA GLU A 114 -23.25 6.34 3.78
C GLU A 114 -21.88 6.90 4.18
N GLU A 115 -21.01 6.06 4.75
CA GLU A 115 -19.63 6.46 5.04
C GLU A 115 -18.88 6.79 3.75
N LEU A 116 -19.03 5.95 2.72
CA LEU A 116 -18.38 6.20 1.43
C LEU A 116 -18.81 7.53 0.84
N ASP A 117 -20.11 7.81 0.81
CA ASP A 117 -20.68 9.06 0.29
C ASP A 117 -20.12 10.26 1.06
N THR A 118 -20.13 10.19 2.39
CA THR A 118 -19.56 11.23 3.26
C THR A 118 -18.08 11.51 2.95
N VAL A 119 -17.28 10.46 2.74
CA VAL A 119 -15.86 10.60 2.44
C VAL A 119 -15.64 11.18 1.04
N LEU A 120 -16.46 10.79 0.05
CA LEU A 120 -16.38 11.33 -1.30
C LEU A 120 -16.70 12.84 -1.31
N ASP A 121 -17.73 13.26 -0.57
CA ASP A 121 -18.08 14.67 -0.38
C ASP A 121 -16.96 15.44 0.33
N GLN A 122 -16.37 14.85 1.39
CA GLN A 122 -15.24 15.44 2.10
C GLN A 122 -14.06 15.66 1.17
N ILE A 123 -13.73 14.68 0.32
CA ILE A 123 -12.65 14.81 -0.67
C ILE A 123 -12.98 15.90 -1.67
N GLY A 124 -14.19 15.90 -2.24
CA GLY A 124 -14.61 16.90 -3.23
C GLY A 124 -14.57 18.34 -2.71
N ALA A 125 -14.75 18.52 -1.39
CA ALA A 125 -14.72 19.83 -0.73
C ALA A 125 -13.31 20.33 -0.36
N LEU A 126 -12.25 19.52 -0.57
CA LEU A 126 -10.88 19.94 -0.23
C LEU A 126 -10.41 21.10 -1.10
N PRO A 127 -9.80 22.13 -0.50
CA PRO A 127 -9.21 23.24 -1.26
C PRO A 127 -8.15 22.75 -2.26
N GLY A 128 -8.22 23.24 -3.48
CA GLY A 128 -7.29 22.88 -4.55
C GLY A 128 -7.72 21.70 -5.41
N ILE A 129 -8.85 21.07 -5.11
CA ILE A 129 -9.47 20.10 -6.00
C ILE A 129 -10.32 20.82 -7.04
N LYS A 130 -10.08 20.52 -8.32
CA LYS A 130 -10.84 21.03 -9.47
C LYS A 130 -12.00 20.12 -9.83
N ARG A 131 -11.72 18.80 -9.82
CA ARG A 131 -12.68 17.78 -10.25
C ARG A 131 -12.32 16.45 -9.63
N THR A 132 -13.35 15.67 -9.31
CA THR A 132 -13.21 14.27 -8.91
C THR A 132 -14.09 13.37 -9.80
N ALA A 133 -13.66 12.13 -9.99
CA ALA A 133 -14.47 11.06 -10.56
C ALA A 133 -14.24 9.81 -9.72
N SER A 134 -15.31 9.25 -9.15
CA SER A 134 -15.24 8.08 -8.28
C SER A 134 -15.79 6.84 -8.97
N SER A 135 -15.19 5.69 -8.70
CA SER A 135 -15.64 4.38 -9.18
C SER A 135 -15.64 3.41 -8.00
N ILE A 136 -16.79 2.81 -7.70
CA ILE A 136 -16.89 1.77 -6.68
C ILE A 136 -16.40 0.46 -7.27
N ILE A 137 -15.49 -0.23 -6.54
CA ILE A 137 -14.96 -1.53 -6.93
C ILE A 137 -16.00 -2.59 -6.57
N LEU A 138 -16.63 -3.16 -7.59
CA LEU A 138 -17.65 -4.20 -7.39
C LEU A 138 -17.05 -5.55 -7.04
N SER A 139 -15.90 -5.90 -7.60
CA SER A 139 -15.19 -7.15 -7.31
C SER A 139 -13.74 -7.11 -7.78
N THR A 140 -12.84 -7.71 -7.04
CA THR A 140 -11.47 -7.99 -7.48
C THR A 140 -11.47 -9.26 -8.32
N LYS A 141 -11.03 -9.19 -9.58
CA LYS A 141 -10.96 -10.37 -10.46
C LYS A 141 -9.71 -11.20 -10.20
N PHE A 142 -8.61 -10.56 -9.91
CA PHE A 142 -7.38 -11.17 -9.38
C PHE A 142 -6.50 -10.09 -8.73
N ASP A 143 -5.66 -10.49 -7.78
CA ASP A 143 -4.62 -9.67 -7.17
C ASP A 143 -3.35 -10.53 -7.04
N ARG A 144 -2.21 -10.01 -7.47
CA ARG A 144 -0.90 -10.69 -7.41
C ARG A 144 0.12 -9.90 -6.59
N ARG A 145 -0.34 -8.96 -5.78
CA ARG A 145 0.49 -8.16 -4.86
C ARG A 145 0.87 -8.94 -3.63
#